data_710416235ac4f981f42526b961feb7d8
#
_entry.id   710416235ac4f981f42526b961feb7d8
#
_cell.length_a   1.000
_cell.length_b   1.000
_cell.length_c   1.000
_cell.angle_alpha   90.00
_cell.angle_beta   90.00
_cell.angle_gamma   90.00
#
_symmetry.space_group_name_H-M   'P 1'
#
loop_
_entity.id
_entity.type
_entity.pdbx_description
1 polymer ?
#
loop_
_entity_poly.entity_id
_entity_poly.type
_entity_poly.pdbx_seq_one_letter_code
_entity_poly.pdbx_strand_id
1 'polypeptide(L)'
;MRAAQIFCLVLFGMQLPEAEAATPPKVVTPSFDCTKSRPGSIDVMICESRELSVLDRTMGQSFQRAQRAIPATKQPMFRQEQRAFIANRNRCMKRKADRHDCIAFAYEARIIRLGEWIDGSAWKAGQ
;
A
#
# COMPACT_ATOMS: atom_id res chain seq x y z
N MET A 1 11.65 -81.72 1.04
CA MET A 1 11.78 -80.51 0.20
C MET A 1 11.25 -79.36 1.00
N ARG A 2 12.12 -78.49 1.49
CA ARG A 2 11.74 -77.35 2.33
C ARG A 2 11.70 -76.06 1.46
N ALA A 3 10.54 -75.49 1.31
CA ALA A 3 10.37 -74.18 0.63
C ALA A 3 10.72 -73.06 1.61
N ALA A 4 11.74 -72.26 1.28
CA ALA A 4 12.11 -71.07 2.01
C ALA A 4 11.23 -69.90 1.56
N GLN A 5 10.43 -69.40 2.49
CA GLN A 5 9.67 -68.13 2.28
C GLN A 5 10.59 -66.96 2.58
N ILE A 6 10.86 -66.17 1.56
CA ILE A 6 11.58 -64.89 1.67
C ILE A 6 10.56 -63.82 2.06
N PHE A 7 10.65 -63.32 3.29
CA PHE A 7 9.87 -62.18 3.79
C PHE A 7 10.52 -60.89 3.31
N CYS A 8 9.88 -60.22 2.36
CA CYS A 8 10.29 -58.91 1.87
C CYS A 8 9.74 -57.84 2.84
N LEU A 9 10.58 -57.29 3.71
CA LEU A 9 10.24 -56.16 4.58
C LEU A 9 10.23 -54.88 3.73
N VAL A 10 9.04 -54.38 3.42
CA VAL A 10 8.84 -53.05 2.81
C VAL A 10 8.92 -52.05 3.93
N LEU A 11 10.07 -51.36 4.03
CA LEU A 11 10.24 -50.18 4.88
C LEU A 11 9.48 -49.00 4.23
N PHE A 12 8.31 -48.72 4.78
CA PHE A 12 7.55 -47.51 4.44
C PHE A 12 8.25 -46.29 5.08
N GLY A 13 9.06 -45.60 4.30
CA GLY A 13 9.68 -44.34 4.71
C GLY A 13 8.60 -43.26 4.85
N MET A 14 8.29 -42.88 6.10
CA MET A 14 7.52 -41.71 6.42
C MET A 14 8.36 -40.49 6.09
N GLN A 15 8.14 -39.88 4.89
CA GLN A 15 8.62 -38.54 4.58
C GLN A 15 7.75 -37.53 5.34
N LEU A 16 8.35 -36.90 6.34
CA LEU A 16 7.78 -35.71 6.98
C LEU A 16 7.77 -34.59 5.95
N PRO A 17 6.66 -33.85 5.80
CA PRO A 17 6.67 -32.67 4.94
C PRO A 17 7.65 -31.64 5.53
N GLU A 18 8.66 -31.27 4.75
CA GLU A 18 9.50 -30.14 5.05
C GLU A 18 8.60 -28.90 5.16
N ALA A 19 8.58 -28.29 6.35
CA ALA A 19 7.91 -27.04 6.57
C ALA A 19 8.59 -25.98 5.69
N GLU A 20 7.91 -25.58 4.62
CA GLU A 20 8.32 -24.49 3.74
C GLU A 20 8.48 -23.24 4.60
N ALA A 21 9.71 -22.76 4.77
CA ALA A 21 10.03 -21.58 5.54
C ALA A 21 9.31 -20.38 4.91
N ALA A 22 8.27 -19.88 5.60
CA ALA A 22 7.52 -18.72 5.15
C ALA A 22 8.49 -17.54 4.95
N THR A 23 8.56 -17.04 3.73
CA THR A 23 9.36 -15.85 3.40
C THR A 23 8.89 -14.69 4.31
N PRO A 24 9.80 -14.00 5.03
CA PRO A 24 9.40 -12.91 5.90
C PRO A 24 8.62 -11.85 5.11
N PRO A 25 7.54 -11.30 5.68
CA PRO A 25 6.71 -10.33 4.99
C PRO A 25 7.56 -9.14 4.54
N LYS A 26 7.52 -8.84 3.25
CA LYS A 26 8.25 -7.70 2.66
C LYS A 26 7.85 -6.42 3.39
N VAL A 27 8.81 -5.74 4.00
CA VAL A 27 8.58 -4.45 4.66
C VAL A 27 8.11 -3.45 3.60
N VAL A 28 6.91 -2.92 3.78
CA VAL A 28 6.37 -1.88 2.92
C VAL A 28 6.71 -0.54 3.54
N THR A 29 7.49 0.27 2.83
CA THR A 29 7.79 1.65 3.22
C THR A 29 6.88 2.62 2.48
N PRO A 30 6.47 3.76 3.08
CA PRO A 30 5.72 4.80 2.39
C PRO A 30 6.55 5.48 1.28
N SER A 31 5.99 6.51 0.64
CA SER A 31 6.64 7.26 -0.45
C SER A 31 7.75 8.21 0.03
N PHE A 32 7.94 8.33 1.34
CA PHE A 32 8.92 9.20 1.98
C PHE A 32 9.82 8.45 2.97
N ASP A 33 10.88 9.11 3.43
CA ASP A 33 11.87 8.55 4.35
C ASP A 33 11.40 8.66 5.81
N CYS A 34 11.05 7.53 6.42
CA CYS A 34 10.59 7.44 7.79
C CYS A 34 11.61 7.91 8.84
N THR A 35 12.91 7.86 8.53
CA THR A 35 13.94 8.30 9.47
C THR A 35 13.92 9.82 9.71
N LYS A 36 13.26 10.57 8.82
CA LYS A 36 13.11 12.02 8.91
C LYS A 36 11.79 12.45 9.55
N SER A 37 10.98 11.50 9.98
CA SER A 37 9.67 11.78 10.57
C SER A 37 9.82 12.37 11.98
N ARG A 38 9.08 13.45 12.26
CA ARG A 38 9.11 14.08 13.59
C ARG A 38 8.19 13.33 14.56
N PRO A 39 8.63 13.10 15.82
CA PRO A 39 7.76 12.47 16.82
C PRO A 39 6.39 13.13 16.92
N GLY A 40 5.33 12.32 17.00
CA GLY A 40 3.95 12.79 17.09
C GLY A 40 3.35 13.33 15.80
N SER A 41 4.10 13.33 14.69
CA SER A 41 3.58 13.72 13.38
C SER A 41 2.74 12.61 12.73
N ILE A 42 1.96 12.98 11.71
CA ILE A 42 1.23 12.02 10.88
C ILE A 42 2.17 11.06 10.17
N ASP A 43 3.39 11.50 9.83
CA ASP A 43 4.38 10.69 9.13
C ASP A 43 4.80 9.47 9.98
N VAL A 44 4.94 9.65 11.32
CA VAL A 44 5.19 8.53 12.24
C VAL A 44 4.06 7.52 12.18
N MET A 45 2.79 7.95 12.22
CA MET A 45 1.64 7.05 12.13
C MET A 45 1.61 6.27 10.82
N ILE A 46 1.95 6.94 9.71
CA ILE A 46 2.03 6.29 8.39
C ILE A 46 3.15 5.25 8.39
N CYS A 47 4.31 5.56 8.94
CA CYS A 47 5.45 4.65 9.01
C CYS A 47 5.20 3.43 9.90
N GLU A 48 4.50 3.61 11.01
CA GLU A 48 4.18 2.54 11.97
C GLU A 48 3.03 1.64 11.51
N SER A 49 2.18 2.11 10.59
CA SER A 49 1.08 1.34 10.04
C SER A 49 1.43 0.79 8.65
N ARG A 50 1.44 -0.54 8.53
CA ARG A 50 1.64 -1.20 7.23
C ARG A 50 0.57 -0.77 6.22
N GLU A 51 -0.69 -0.67 6.65
CA GLU A 51 -1.81 -0.25 5.81
C GLU A 51 -1.61 1.17 5.28
N LEU A 52 -1.34 2.14 6.18
CA LEU A 52 -1.11 3.53 5.79
C LEU A 52 0.14 3.68 4.91
N SER A 53 1.19 2.91 5.16
CA SER A 53 2.40 2.88 4.30
C SER A 53 2.07 2.40 2.88
N VAL A 54 1.23 1.36 2.74
CA VAL A 54 0.77 0.87 1.42
C VAL A 54 -0.06 1.93 0.72
N LEU A 55 -1.00 2.56 1.41
CA LEU A 55 -1.87 3.60 0.87
C LEU A 55 -1.06 4.83 0.43
N ASP A 56 -0.12 5.29 1.25
CA ASP A 56 0.76 6.40 0.91
C ASP A 56 1.61 6.11 -0.33
N ARG A 57 2.23 4.93 -0.40
CA ARG A 57 3.00 4.51 -1.58
C ARG A 57 2.13 4.46 -2.82
N THR A 58 0.94 3.87 -2.74
CA THR A 58 0.00 3.76 -3.86
C THR A 58 -0.44 5.14 -4.35
N MET A 59 -0.77 6.04 -3.42
CA MET A 59 -1.12 7.43 -3.72
C MET A 59 0.04 8.14 -4.41
N GLY A 60 1.27 8.02 -3.89
CA GLY A 60 2.45 8.65 -4.47
C GLY A 60 2.74 8.17 -5.90
N GLN A 61 2.63 6.87 -6.17
CA GLN A 61 2.78 6.30 -7.51
C GLN A 61 1.68 6.78 -8.46
N SER A 62 0.43 6.84 -8.00
CA SER A 62 -0.70 7.33 -8.78
C SER A 62 -0.57 8.82 -9.07
N PHE A 63 -0.09 9.62 -8.10
CA PHE A 63 0.20 11.04 -8.29
C PHE A 63 1.23 11.27 -9.41
N GLN A 64 2.35 10.52 -9.38
CA GLN A 64 3.36 10.63 -10.42
C GLN A 64 2.85 10.24 -11.80
N ARG A 65 2.01 9.19 -11.89
CA ARG A 65 1.38 8.79 -13.16
C ARG A 65 0.44 9.87 -13.68
N ALA A 66 -0.42 10.40 -12.83
CA ALA A 66 -1.34 11.49 -13.19
C ALA A 66 -0.57 12.72 -13.65
N GLN A 67 0.48 13.13 -12.92
CA GLN A 67 1.29 14.29 -13.27
C GLN A 67 1.91 14.19 -14.66
N ARG A 68 2.27 12.99 -15.12
CA ARG A 68 2.79 12.76 -16.48
C ARG A 68 1.70 12.70 -17.54
N ALA A 69 0.48 12.32 -17.18
CA ALA A 69 -0.62 12.13 -18.12
C ALA A 69 -1.38 13.41 -18.45
N ILE A 70 -1.33 14.42 -17.58
CA ILE A 70 -2.17 15.62 -17.70
C ILE A 70 -1.48 16.75 -18.48
N PRO A 71 -2.23 17.55 -19.27
CA PRO A 71 -1.69 18.70 -19.97
C PRO A 71 -1.12 19.76 -19.03
N ALA A 72 -0.13 20.51 -19.49
CA ALA A 72 0.51 21.59 -18.72
C ALA A 72 -0.51 22.62 -18.19
N THR A 73 -1.54 22.92 -18.96
CA THR A 73 -2.62 23.86 -18.60
C THR A 73 -3.46 23.41 -17.40
N LYS A 74 -3.49 22.10 -17.11
CA LYS A 74 -4.25 21.51 -15.99
C LYS A 74 -3.38 21.30 -14.73
N GLN A 75 -2.06 21.43 -14.84
CA GLN A 75 -1.13 21.25 -13.73
C GLN A 75 -1.43 22.14 -12.50
N PRO A 76 -1.81 23.43 -12.63
CA PRO A 76 -2.13 24.24 -11.45
C PRO A 76 -3.29 23.67 -10.62
N MET A 77 -4.38 23.26 -11.28
CA MET A 77 -5.56 22.69 -10.63
C MET A 77 -5.23 21.34 -9.97
N PHE A 78 -4.49 20.50 -10.67
CA PHE A 78 -4.02 19.21 -10.14
C PHE A 78 -3.19 19.37 -8.85
N ARG A 79 -2.25 20.33 -8.84
CA ARG A 79 -1.44 20.63 -7.66
C ARG A 79 -2.25 21.25 -6.52
N GLN A 80 -3.26 22.05 -6.83
CA GLN A 80 -4.18 22.59 -5.82
C GLN A 80 -4.96 21.47 -5.13
N GLU A 81 -5.48 20.49 -5.86
CA GLU A 81 -6.14 19.32 -5.28
C GLU A 81 -5.19 18.51 -4.39
N GLN A 82 -3.91 18.34 -4.78
CA GLN A 82 -2.94 17.65 -3.96
C GLN A 82 -2.69 18.37 -2.63
N ARG A 83 -2.57 19.71 -2.65
CA ARG A 83 -2.45 20.49 -1.41
C ARG A 83 -3.69 20.37 -0.54
N ALA A 84 -4.88 20.38 -1.13
CA ALA A 84 -6.13 20.19 -0.40
C ALA A 84 -6.21 18.79 0.25
N PHE A 85 -5.81 17.73 -0.47
CA PHE A 85 -5.70 16.39 0.07
C PHE A 85 -4.78 16.34 1.30
N ILE A 86 -3.55 16.89 1.19
CA ILE A 86 -2.59 16.90 2.30
C ILE A 86 -3.18 17.62 3.52
N ALA A 87 -3.81 18.77 3.33
CA ALA A 87 -4.45 19.54 4.40
C ALA A 87 -5.59 18.74 5.06
N ASN A 88 -6.43 18.05 4.27
CA ASN A 88 -7.53 17.22 4.75
C ASN A 88 -7.01 16.02 5.56
N ARG A 89 -6.05 15.27 5.01
CA ARG A 89 -5.41 14.16 5.70
C ARG A 89 -4.81 14.59 7.04
N ASN A 90 -4.10 15.72 7.07
CA ASN A 90 -3.45 16.20 8.29
C ASN A 90 -4.46 16.63 9.37
N ARG A 91 -5.68 17.07 9.00
CA ARG A 91 -6.74 17.36 9.96
C ARG A 91 -7.18 16.13 10.77
N CYS A 92 -6.99 14.93 10.22
CA CYS A 92 -7.26 13.68 10.93
C CYS A 92 -6.48 13.57 12.26
N MET A 93 -5.33 14.23 12.37
CA MET A 93 -4.53 14.23 13.61
C MET A 93 -5.28 14.82 14.82
N LYS A 94 -6.31 15.64 14.60
CA LYS A 94 -7.16 16.18 15.65
C LYS A 94 -8.21 15.18 16.16
N ARG A 95 -8.45 14.09 15.45
CA ARG A 95 -9.40 13.02 15.79
C ARG A 95 -8.72 11.98 16.65
N LYS A 96 -9.13 11.81 17.91
CA LYS A 96 -8.48 10.87 18.82
C LYS A 96 -8.97 9.44 18.65
N ALA A 97 -10.28 9.25 18.43
CA ALA A 97 -10.92 7.94 18.42
C ALA A 97 -10.73 7.15 17.11
N ASP A 98 -10.78 7.85 15.96
CA ASP A 98 -10.79 7.25 14.62
C ASP A 98 -9.74 7.86 13.69
N ARG A 99 -8.62 8.29 14.25
CA ARG A 99 -7.53 8.96 13.52
C ARG A 99 -6.99 8.11 12.38
N HIS A 100 -6.74 6.83 12.65
CA HIS A 100 -6.21 5.88 11.65
C HIS A 100 -7.18 5.75 10.47
N ASP A 101 -8.44 5.47 10.73
CA ASP A 101 -9.46 5.28 9.70
C ASP A 101 -9.70 6.56 8.89
N CYS A 102 -9.67 7.72 9.56
CA CYS A 102 -9.75 9.02 8.89
C CYS A 102 -8.61 9.21 7.88
N ILE A 103 -7.37 8.85 8.26
CA ILE A 103 -6.20 8.95 7.38
C ILE A 103 -6.33 7.96 6.22
N ALA A 104 -6.70 6.71 6.50
CA ALA A 104 -6.90 5.68 5.46
C ALA A 104 -7.93 6.13 4.44
N PHE A 105 -9.11 6.59 4.89
CA PHE A 105 -10.16 7.10 4.02
C PHE A 105 -9.71 8.27 3.14
N ALA A 106 -8.92 9.20 3.71
CA ALA A 106 -8.37 10.32 2.94
C ALA A 106 -7.47 9.85 1.79
N TYR A 107 -6.63 8.83 2.03
CA TYR A 107 -5.79 8.23 1.00
C TYR A 107 -6.62 7.52 -0.08
N GLU A 108 -7.57 6.69 0.32
CA GLU A 108 -8.43 5.94 -0.60
C GLU A 108 -9.19 6.88 -1.54
N ALA A 109 -9.82 7.91 -0.99
CA ALA A 109 -10.51 8.94 -1.76
C ALA A 109 -9.55 9.65 -2.75
N ARG A 110 -8.32 9.94 -2.32
CA ARG A 110 -7.31 10.55 -3.20
C ARG A 110 -6.86 9.62 -4.31
N ILE A 111 -6.64 8.34 -4.03
CA ILE A 111 -6.26 7.34 -5.04
C ILE A 111 -7.32 7.22 -6.13
N ILE A 112 -8.60 7.18 -5.75
CA ILE A 112 -9.73 7.17 -6.70
C ILE A 112 -9.69 8.43 -7.57
N ARG A 113 -9.57 9.60 -6.95
CA ARG A 113 -9.50 10.88 -7.67
C ARG A 113 -8.29 10.97 -8.62
N LEU A 114 -7.16 10.40 -8.25
CA LEU A 114 -5.98 10.32 -9.11
C LEU A 114 -6.22 9.41 -10.33
N GLY A 115 -7.02 8.35 -10.18
CA GLY A 115 -7.51 7.54 -11.30
C GLY A 115 -8.27 8.38 -12.33
N GLU A 116 -9.17 9.24 -11.88
CA GLU A 116 -9.93 10.17 -12.74
C GLU A 116 -9.02 11.19 -13.47
N TRP A 117 -7.93 11.60 -12.83
CA TRP A 117 -6.94 12.43 -13.50
C TRP A 117 -6.16 11.67 -14.57
N ILE A 118 -5.84 10.40 -14.32
CA ILE A 118 -5.09 9.54 -15.25
C ILE A 118 -5.93 9.22 -16.49
N ASP A 119 -7.20 8.89 -16.35
CA ASP A 119 -8.09 8.56 -17.46
C ASP A 119 -8.68 9.81 -18.17
N GLY A 120 -8.53 10.96 -17.55
CA GLY A 120 -8.95 12.26 -18.06
C GLY A 120 -10.37 12.67 -17.69
N SER A 121 -11.14 11.87 -16.96
CA SER A 121 -12.50 12.21 -16.54
C SER A 121 -12.53 13.43 -15.61
N ALA A 122 -11.47 13.67 -14.84
CA ALA A 122 -11.34 14.81 -13.96
C ALA A 122 -11.22 16.17 -14.68
N TRP A 123 -10.81 16.20 -15.96
CA TRP A 123 -10.48 17.46 -16.66
C TRP A 123 -10.96 17.56 -18.10
N LYS A 124 -11.46 16.45 -18.69
CA LYS A 124 -12.05 16.46 -20.05
C LYS A 124 -13.54 16.78 -20.06
N ALA A 125 -14.24 16.57 -18.95
CA ALA A 125 -15.66 16.90 -18.84
C ALA A 125 -15.86 18.41 -18.99
N GLY A 126 -16.41 18.85 -20.14
CA GLY A 126 -16.66 20.27 -20.44
C GLY A 126 -15.81 20.84 -21.59
N GLN A 127 -15.13 20.01 -22.37
CA GLN A 127 -14.54 20.40 -23.66
C GLN A 127 -15.48 20.09 -24.81
#